data_7d9025a5433913872580f5437f17c1d4
#
_entry.id   7d9025a5433913872580f5437f17c1d4
#
_cell.length_a   1.000
_cell.length_b   1.000
_cell.length_c   1.000
_cell.angle_alpha   90.00
_cell.angle_beta   90.00
_cell.angle_gamma   90.00
#
_symmetry.space_group_name_H-M   'P 1'
#
loop_
_entity.id
_entity.type
_entity.pdbx_description
1 polymer ?
#
loop_
_entity_poly.entity_id
_entity_poly.type
_entity_poly.pdbx_seq_one_letter_code
_entity_poly.pdbx_strand_id
1 'polypeptide(L)'
;MKHLLLISLFTLLASPLAAQSSDYKVSSYLAEGFKAPNTNYEGEAWLNFVLQSDTGFIYNLTHAHFKANSTLDWHYHATPQVLVVVDGIGYYQERGKDPILMKEGDVIRCEKGVEHWHSSSAESDVSYVAIYGSSPTTWTEKLSREAYQAVAELLSTENH
;
A
#
# COMPACT_ATOMS: atom_id res chain seq x y z
N MET A 1 -47.50 40.14 -49.47
CA MET A 1 -47.58 39.63 -48.09
C MET A 1 -46.20 39.10 -47.73
N LYS A 2 -45.47 39.82 -46.86
CA LYS A 2 -44.08 39.46 -46.43
C LYS A 2 -44.19 38.76 -45.08
N HIS A 3 -43.85 37.49 -45.01
CA HIS A 3 -43.81 36.74 -43.75
C HIS A 3 -42.43 37.02 -43.09
N LEU A 4 -42.50 37.64 -41.95
CA LEU A 4 -41.38 37.93 -41.06
C LEU A 4 -41.15 36.68 -40.19
N LEU A 5 -40.05 35.97 -40.39
CA LEU A 5 -39.63 34.85 -39.57
C LEU A 5 -38.88 35.37 -38.34
N LEU A 6 -39.50 35.25 -37.17
CA LEU A 6 -38.85 35.56 -35.90
C LEU A 6 -37.99 34.36 -35.50
N ILE A 7 -36.68 34.50 -35.57
CA ILE A 7 -35.75 33.54 -35.01
C ILE A 7 -35.54 33.89 -33.53
N SER A 8 -36.11 33.10 -32.65
CA SER A 8 -35.88 33.19 -31.21
C SER A 8 -34.53 32.61 -30.86
N LEU A 9 -33.61 33.45 -30.49
CA LEU A 9 -32.25 33.03 -30.03
C LEU A 9 -32.36 32.60 -28.56
N PHE A 10 -32.36 31.28 -28.31
CA PHE A 10 -32.28 30.73 -26.96
C PHE A 10 -30.82 30.79 -26.49
N THR A 11 -30.49 31.79 -25.71
CA THR A 11 -29.18 31.83 -25.00
C THR A 11 -29.23 30.87 -23.83
N LEU A 12 -28.56 29.72 -23.96
CA LEU A 12 -28.30 28.83 -22.86
C LEU A 12 -27.33 29.51 -21.89
N LEU A 13 -27.85 30.04 -20.79
CA LEU A 13 -27.02 30.50 -19.65
C LEU A 13 -26.45 29.23 -18.98
N ALA A 14 -25.22 28.88 -19.34
CA ALA A 14 -24.43 27.91 -18.57
C ALA A 14 -24.13 28.54 -17.21
N SER A 15 -24.88 28.16 -16.19
CA SER A 15 -24.51 28.47 -14.82
C SER A 15 -23.15 27.83 -14.51
N PRO A 16 -22.16 28.56 -13.97
CA PRO A 16 -20.94 27.94 -13.53
C PRO A 16 -21.31 26.93 -12.44
N LEU A 17 -20.96 25.66 -12.65
CA LEU A 17 -21.01 24.64 -11.63
C LEU A 17 -20.04 25.09 -10.55
N ALA A 18 -20.55 25.74 -9.49
CA ALA A 18 -19.75 26.07 -8.34
C ALA A 18 -19.17 24.75 -7.82
N ALA A 19 -17.86 24.60 -7.87
CA ALA A 19 -17.18 23.49 -7.24
C ALA A 19 -17.57 23.53 -5.76
N GLN A 20 -18.39 22.56 -5.35
CA GLN A 20 -18.77 22.39 -3.97
C GLN A 20 -17.46 22.11 -3.22
N SER A 21 -16.99 23.04 -2.39
CA SER A 21 -15.91 22.80 -1.47
C SER A 21 -16.41 21.70 -0.53
N SER A 22 -15.97 20.47 -0.76
CA SER A 22 -16.36 19.37 0.13
C SER A 22 -15.59 19.54 1.43
N ASP A 23 -16.30 19.60 2.56
CA ASP A 23 -15.72 19.49 3.91
C ASP A 23 -15.08 18.10 4.17
N TYR A 24 -15.05 17.25 3.14
CA TYR A 24 -14.48 15.92 3.20
C TYR A 24 -12.96 15.95 3.03
N LYS A 25 -12.26 15.24 3.92
CA LYS A 25 -10.82 14.96 3.77
C LYS A 25 -10.67 13.78 2.80
N VAL A 26 -10.12 14.03 1.63
CA VAL A 26 -9.89 13.00 0.61
C VAL A 26 -8.39 12.84 0.40
N SER A 27 -7.91 11.60 0.49
CA SER A 27 -6.53 11.21 0.20
C SER A 27 -6.51 10.13 -0.87
N SER A 28 -5.41 10.01 -1.61
CA SER A 28 -5.24 8.95 -2.61
C SER A 28 -4.04 8.08 -2.26
N TYR A 29 -4.22 6.77 -2.23
CA TYR A 29 -3.10 5.84 -2.09
C TYR A 29 -2.25 5.76 -3.37
N LEU A 30 -2.79 6.20 -4.51
CA LEU A 30 -2.06 6.29 -5.79
C LEU A 30 -1.16 7.54 -5.88
N ALA A 31 -1.22 8.46 -4.90
CA ALA A 31 -0.30 9.58 -4.87
C ALA A 31 1.14 9.07 -4.71
N GLU A 32 2.06 9.68 -5.44
CA GLU A 32 3.48 9.36 -5.32
C GLU A 32 3.94 9.56 -3.88
N GLY A 33 4.54 8.49 -3.32
CA GLY A 33 5.14 8.54 -1.99
C GLY A 33 6.55 9.12 -2.04
N PHE A 34 7.22 9.13 -0.90
CA PHE A 34 8.64 9.46 -0.82
C PHE A 34 9.48 8.17 -0.83
N LYS A 35 10.68 8.24 -1.40
CA LYS A 35 11.64 7.13 -1.31
C LYS A 35 12.04 6.94 0.14
N ALA A 36 11.77 5.76 0.68
CA ALA A 36 12.07 5.45 2.06
C ALA A 36 13.60 5.39 2.29
N PRO A 37 14.10 5.80 3.47
CA PRO A 37 15.51 5.64 3.80
C PRO A 37 15.82 4.16 4.06
N ASN A 38 16.93 3.64 3.54
CA ASN A 38 17.38 2.25 3.72
C ASN A 38 17.83 1.98 5.17
N THR A 39 16.90 2.01 6.12
CA THR A 39 17.19 1.80 7.54
C THR A 39 16.85 0.38 7.96
N ASN A 40 15.67 -0.13 7.56
CA ASN A 40 15.18 -1.46 7.95
C ASN A 40 14.77 -2.28 6.72
N TYR A 41 15.42 -2.04 5.60
CA TYR A 41 15.24 -2.80 4.36
C TYR A 41 16.44 -2.62 3.43
N GLU A 42 16.58 -3.51 2.46
CA GLU A 42 17.51 -3.39 1.36
C GLU A 42 16.75 -3.30 0.04
N GLY A 43 17.35 -2.61 -0.95
CA GLY A 43 16.73 -2.38 -2.24
C GLY A 43 16.06 -1.00 -2.33
N GLU A 44 14.89 -0.94 -2.95
CA GLU A 44 14.18 0.31 -3.18
C GLU A 44 12.71 0.21 -2.74
N ALA A 45 12.29 1.17 -1.94
CA ALA A 45 10.90 1.27 -1.48
C ALA A 45 10.42 2.73 -1.47
N TRP A 46 9.12 2.91 -1.71
CA TRP A 46 8.40 4.18 -1.57
C TRP A 46 7.26 4.02 -0.60
N LEU A 47 7.06 5.03 0.22
CA LEU A 47 5.99 5.07 1.22
C LEU A 47 5.12 6.30 1.00
N ASN A 48 3.82 6.11 1.03
CA ASN A 48 2.83 7.18 1.07
C ASN A 48 1.97 6.99 2.33
N PHE A 49 2.07 7.92 3.27
CA PHE A 49 1.22 7.95 4.47
C PHE A 49 -0.14 8.52 4.11
N VAL A 50 -1.02 7.67 3.60
CA VAL A 50 -2.35 8.06 3.07
C VAL A 50 -3.23 8.65 4.15
N LEU A 51 -3.27 8.01 5.32
CA LEU A 51 -3.97 8.48 6.51
C LEU A 51 -3.09 8.25 7.74
N GLN A 52 -3.04 9.22 8.61
CA GLN A 52 -2.40 9.10 9.92
C GLN A 52 -3.46 9.10 11.02
N SER A 53 -3.27 8.23 12.02
CA SER A 53 -4.17 8.13 13.17
C SER A 53 -4.15 9.43 13.98
N ASP A 54 -5.32 9.79 14.50
CA ASP A 54 -5.52 10.89 15.44
C ASP A 54 -6.51 10.49 16.54
N THR A 55 -7.02 11.45 17.29
CA THR A 55 -7.97 11.19 18.39
C THR A 55 -9.34 10.69 17.91
N GLY A 56 -9.71 10.96 16.66
CA GLY A 56 -11.00 10.56 16.06
C GLY A 56 -10.87 9.36 15.11
N PHE A 57 -9.67 9.08 14.62
CA PHE A 57 -9.38 7.98 13.70
C PHE A 57 -8.12 7.23 14.14
N ILE A 58 -8.31 6.04 14.69
CA ILE A 58 -7.26 5.29 15.42
C ILE A 58 -6.34 4.44 14.53
N TYR A 59 -6.52 4.46 13.22
CA TYR A 59 -5.72 3.67 12.28
C TYR A 59 -4.83 4.56 11.44
N ASN A 60 -3.68 3.99 11.04
CA ASN A 60 -2.85 4.50 9.97
C ASN A 60 -3.14 3.71 8.68
N LEU A 61 -3.09 4.36 7.54
CA LEU A 61 -3.03 3.74 6.22
C LEU A 61 -1.74 4.17 5.55
N THR A 62 -0.90 3.22 5.21
CA THR A 62 0.33 3.46 4.46
C THR A 62 0.32 2.64 3.19
N HIS A 63 0.41 3.28 2.03
CA HIS A 63 0.72 2.58 0.79
C HIS A 63 2.24 2.42 0.70
N ALA A 64 2.68 1.18 0.54
CA ALA A 64 4.07 0.83 0.35
C ALA A 64 4.25 0.18 -1.03
N HIS A 65 5.28 0.61 -1.75
CA HIS A 65 5.70 0.04 -3.02
C HIS A 65 7.16 -0.37 -2.90
N PHE A 66 7.44 -1.64 -3.10
CA PHE A 66 8.79 -2.22 -3.12
C PHE A 66 9.15 -2.67 -4.53
N LYS A 67 10.30 -2.24 -5.01
CA LYS A 67 10.88 -2.78 -6.24
C LYS A 67 11.27 -4.24 -6.07
N ALA A 68 11.27 -5.00 -7.16
CA ALA A 68 11.71 -6.38 -7.18
C ALA A 68 13.03 -6.56 -6.43
N ASN A 69 13.18 -7.70 -5.76
CA ASN A 69 14.38 -8.04 -5.00
C ASN A 69 14.71 -7.09 -3.84
N SER A 70 13.71 -6.39 -3.29
CA SER A 70 13.84 -5.62 -2.06
C SER A 70 13.43 -6.47 -0.86
N THR A 71 14.04 -6.19 0.31
CA THR A 71 13.74 -6.88 1.57
C THR A 71 13.10 -5.92 2.57
N LEU A 72 12.49 -6.46 3.62
CA LEU A 72 12.08 -5.72 4.80
C LEU A 72 12.47 -6.53 6.03
N ASP A 73 13.01 -5.87 7.03
CA ASP A 73 13.52 -6.54 8.23
C ASP A 73 12.40 -7.13 9.09
N TRP A 74 12.74 -8.11 9.91
CA TRP A 74 11.85 -8.70 10.89
C TRP A 74 11.35 -7.65 11.88
N HIS A 75 10.04 -7.65 12.10
CA HIS A 75 9.41 -6.68 12.98
C HIS A 75 8.08 -7.21 13.54
N TYR A 76 7.57 -6.52 14.54
CA TYR A 76 6.21 -6.73 15.03
C TYR A 76 5.54 -5.40 15.42
N HIS A 77 4.23 -5.44 15.57
CA HIS A 77 3.43 -4.30 16.03
C HIS A 77 2.70 -4.62 17.33
N ALA A 78 2.51 -3.61 18.19
CA ALA A 78 1.69 -3.74 19.40
C ALA A 78 0.18 -3.75 19.11
N THR A 79 -0.22 -3.57 17.84
CA THR A 79 -1.60 -3.68 17.34
C THR A 79 -1.62 -4.67 16.17
N PRO A 80 -2.75 -5.28 15.83
CA PRO A 80 -2.87 -6.01 14.56
C PRO A 80 -2.58 -5.12 13.36
N GLN A 81 -2.10 -5.73 12.28
CA GLN A 81 -1.92 -5.09 10.99
C GLN A 81 -2.68 -5.89 9.92
N VAL A 82 -3.20 -5.20 8.91
CA VAL A 82 -3.76 -5.82 7.71
C VAL A 82 -2.96 -5.31 6.51
N LEU A 83 -2.53 -6.21 5.65
CA LEU A 83 -1.93 -5.90 4.35
C LEU A 83 -2.95 -6.22 3.26
N VAL A 84 -3.28 -5.24 2.43
CA VAL A 84 -4.10 -5.42 1.23
C VAL A 84 -3.19 -5.26 0.03
N VAL A 85 -2.88 -6.36 -0.66
CA VAL A 85 -2.02 -6.33 -1.84
C VAL A 85 -2.80 -5.75 -3.01
N VAL A 86 -2.32 -4.65 -3.58
CA VAL A 86 -3.02 -3.91 -4.64
C VAL A 86 -2.35 -4.02 -6.00
N ASP A 87 -1.12 -4.53 -6.05
CA ASP A 87 -0.39 -4.79 -7.30
C ASP A 87 0.84 -5.68 -7.05
N GLY A 88 1.19 -6.52 -8.02
CA GLY A 88 2.41 -7.29 -8.05
C GLY A 88 2.44 -8.52 -7.16
N ILE A 89 3.66 -9.00 -6.88
CA ILE A 89 3.91 -10.23 -6.12
C ILE A 89 4.98 -9.96 -5.06
N GLY A 90 4.72 -10.44 -3.84
CA GLY A 90 5.67 -10.36 -2.74
C GLY A 90 5.73 -11.63 -1.91
N TYR A 91 6.52 -11.58 -0.86
CA TYR A 91 6.66 -12.62 0.14
C TYR A 91 6.18 -12.12 1.50
N TYR A 92 5.59 -13.02 2.28
CA TYR A 92 5.24 -12.79 3.68
C TYR A 92 5.64 -14.00 4.49
N GLN A 93 6.20 -13.78 5.68
CA GLN A 93 6.54 -14.83 6.61
C GLN A 93 6.39 -14.38 8.06
N GLU A 94 5.78 -15.22 8.89
CA GLU A 94 5.82 -15.08 10.35
C GLU A 94 6.93 -15.97 10.93
N ARG A 95 7.49 -15.56 12.05
CA ARG A 95 8.54 -16.30 12.74
C ARG A 95 8.06 -17.72 13.08
N GLY A 96 8.83 -18.72 12.62
CA GLY A 96 8.54 -20.14 12.86
C GLY A 96 7.45 -20.74 11.97
N LYS A 97 7.00 -20.03 10.94
CA LYS A 97 6.08 -20.56 9.92
C LYS A 97 6.75 -20.57 8.55
N ASP A 98 6.20 -21.39 7.66
CA ASP A 98 6.60 -21.40 6.25
C ASP A 98 6.23 -20.06 5.59
N PRO A 99 7.06 -19.52 4.69
CA PRO A 99 6.75 -18.33 3.94
C PRO A 99 5.62 -18.58 2.92
N ILE A 100 4.92 -17.51 2.57
CA ILE A 100 3.89 -17.55 1.52
C ILE A 100 4.14 -16.47 0.46
N LEU A 101 3.63 -16.72 -0.75
CA LEU A 101 3.42 -15.67 -1.73
C LEU A 101 2.25 -14.79 -1.31
N MET A 102 2.39 -13.49 -1.49
CA MET A 102 1.30 -12.53 -1.48
C MET A 102 1.19 -11.90 -2.86
N LYS A 103 -0.01 -11.83 -3.40
CA LYS A 103 -0.28 -11.34 -4.76
C LYS A 103 -1.48 -10.42 -4.78
N GLU A 104 -1.63 -9.67 -5.85
CA GLU A 104 -2.76 -8.76 -6.04
C GLU A 104 -4.10 -9.40 -5.66
N GLY A 105 -4.87 -8.71 -4.83
CA GLY A 105 -6.15 -9.15 -4.28
C GLY A 105 -6.04 -9.88 -2.94
N ASP A 106 -4.86 -10.29 -2.49
CA ASP A 106 -4.71 -10.94 -1.19
C ASP A 106 -4.86 -9.95 -0.05
N VAL A 107 -5.44 -10.45 1.05
CA VAL A 107 -5.55 -9.73 2.32
C VAL A 107 -4.91 -10.57 3.41
N ILE A 108 -3.82 -10.07 3.98
CA ILE A 108 -3.04 -10.77 5.01
C ILE A 108 -3.29 -10.10 6.35
N ARG A 109 -3.65 -10.90 7.34
CA ARG A 109 -3.81 -10.45 8.71
C ARG A 109 -2.57 -10.80 9.51
N CYS A 110 -1.87 -9.78 10.00
CA CYS A 110 -0.74 -9.89 10.90
C CYS A 110 -1.23 -9.72 12.32
N GLU A 111 -1.09 -10.72 13.16
CA GLU A 111 -1.56 -10.67 14.54
C GLU A 111 -0.67 -9.77 15.41
N LYS A 112 -1.28 -9.18 16.43
CA LYS A 112 -0.57 -8.37 17.43
C LYS A 112 0.60 -9.16 18.05
N GLY A 113 1.80 -8.56 18.03
CA GLY A 113 2.99 -9.11 18.67
C GLY A 113 3.63 -10.29 17.92
N VAL A 114 3.05 -10.71 16.80
CA VAL A 114 3.66 -11.77 15.96
C VAL A 114 4.76 -11.14 15.12
N GLU A 115 5.96 -11.66 15.24
CA GLU A 115 7.12 -11.23 14.47
C GLU A 115 7.02 -11.74 13.03
N HIS A 116 7.13 -10.84 12.08
CA HIS A 116 6.97 -11.13 10.67
C HIS A 116 7.81 -10.18 9.80
N TRP A 117 7.89 -10.51 8.52
CA TRP A 117 8.36 -9.61 7.48
C TRP A 117 7.52 -9.77 6.22
N HIS A 118 7.54 -8.75 5.37
CA HIS A 118 6.87 -8.75 4.07
C HIS A 118 7.57 -7.78 3.12
N SER A 119 7.75 -8.19 1.88
CA SER A 119 8.39 -7.34 0.86
C SER A 119 8.09 -7.85 -0.55
N SER A 120 8.75 -7.28 -1.57
CA SER A 120 8.63 -7.76 -2.95
C SER A 120 9.16 -9.18 -3.12
N SER A 121 8.76 -9.84 -4.21
CA SER A 121 9.42 -11.06 -4.64
C SER A 121 10.77 -10.75 -5.31
N ALA A 122 11.54 -11.79 -5.64
CA ALA A 122 12.82 -11.62 -6.30
C ALA A 122 12.70 -11.01 -7.70
N GLU A 123 11.56 -11.26 -8.38
CA GLU A 123 11.38 -10.91 -9.80
C GLU A 123 10.27 -9.88 -10.06
N SER A 124 9.42 -9.60 -9.07
CA SER A 124 8.29 -8.68 -9.22
C SER A 124 8.29 -7.61 -8.15
N ASP A 125 7.95 -6.40 -8.54
CA ASP A 125 7.53 -5.35 -7.62
C ASP A 125 6.30 -5.82 -6.84
N VAL A 126 6.04 -5.20 -5.69
CA VAL A 126 4.78 -5.35 -4.96
C VAL A 126 4.32 -4.01 -4.41
N SER A 127 3.02 -3.80 -4.46
CA SER A 127 2.35 -2.69 -3.77
C SER A 127 1.27 -3.20 -2.84
N TYR A 128 1.22 -2.68 -1.65
CA TYR A 128 0.16 -3.01 -0.69
C TYR A 128 -0.21 -1.79 0.17
N VAL A 129 -1.45 -1.80 0.65
CA VAL A 129 -1.92 -0.87 1.68
C VAL A 129 -1.83 -1.57 3.03
N ALA A 130 -1.00 -1.03 3.91
CA ALA A 130 -0.91 -1.47 5.30
C ALA A 130 -1.85 -0.64 6.17
N ILE A 131 -2.71 -1.32 6.94
CA ILE A 131 -3.65 -0.73 7.89
C ILE A 131 -3.25 -1.20 9.28
N TYR A 132 -2.91 -0.28 10.18
CA TYR A 132 -2.38 -0.60 11.50
C TYR A 132 -2.69 0.51 12.52
N GLY A 133 -2.64 0.16 13.81
CA GLY A 133 -2.85 1.14 14.88
C GLY A 133 -1.68 2.11 15.04
N SER A 134 -1.81 3.07 15.94
CA SER A 134 -0.84 4.16 16.17
C SER A 134 0.45 3.74 16.89
N SER A 135 0.64 2.45 17.20
CA SER A 135 1.85 1.99 17.88
C SER A 135 3.07 1.98 16.95
N PRO A 136 4.26 2.31 17.47
CA PRO A 136 5.49 2.17 16.70
C PRO A 136 5.74 0.73 16.26
N THR A 137 6.40 0.55 15.10
CA THR A 137 6.96 -0.73 14.67
C THR A 137 8.18 -1.05 15.52
N THR A 138 8.26 -2.27 16.03
CA THR A 138 9.45 -2.78 16.74
C THR A 138 10.25 -3.66 15.78
N TRP A 139 11.41 -3.18 15.39
CA TRP A 139 12.36 -3.91 14.56
C TRP A 139 13.19 -4.85 15.43
N THR A 140 13.38 -6.08 15.00
CA THR A 140 14.01 -7.14 15.82
C THR A 140 15.29 -7.66 15.20
N GLU A 141 15.26 -8.07 13.95
CA GLU A 141 16.38 -8.69 13.28
C GLU A 141 16.42 -8.28 11.80
N LYS A 142 17.63 -8.07 11.28
CA LYS A 142 17.81 -7.86 9.86
C LYS A 142 17.50 -9.13 9.10
N LEU A 143 16.64 -9.04 8.07
CA LEU A 143 16.45 -10.15 7.14
C LEU A 143 17.69 -10.28 6.26
N SER A 144 18.45 -11.37 6.45
CA SER A 144 19.65 -11.58 5.64
C SER A 144 19.29 -11.85 4.17
N ARG A 145 20.19 -11.48 3.28
CA ARG A 145 20.01 -11.73 1.84
C ARG A 145 19.90 -13.23 1.54
N GLU A 146 20.66 -14.05 2.27
CA GLU A 146 20.63 -15.52 2.14
C GLU A 146 19.26 -16.09 2.54
N ALA A 147 18.70 -15.62 3.66
CA ALA A 147 17.37 -16.05 4.10
C ALA A 147 16.27 -15.63 3.10
N TYR A 148 16.34 -14.40 2.58
CA TYR A 148 15.43 -13.94 1.55
C TYR A 148 15.53 -14.79 0.27
N GLN A 149 16.74 -15.10 -0.20
CA GLN A 149 16.95 -15.94 -1.38
C GLN A 149 16.44 -17.37 -1.19
N ALA A 150 16.63 -17.95 0.00
CA ALA A 150 16.08 -19.27 0.30
C ALA A 150 14.54 -19.30 0.22
N VAL A 151 13.87 -18.23 0.65
CA VAL A 151 12.42 -18.07 0.47
C VAL A 151 12.05 -17.95 -1.01
N ALA A 152 12.80 -17.18 -1.79
CA ALA A 152 12.57 -17.04 -3.22
C ALA A 152 12.68 -18.39 -3.96
N GLU A 153 13.71 -19.16 -3.65
CA GLU A 153 13.91 -20.50 -4.23
C GLU A 153 12.78 -21.47 -3.83
N LEU A 154 12.41 -21.51 -2.56
CA LEU A 154 11.33 -22.37 -2.07
C LEU A 154 10.01 -22.10 -2.80
N LEU A 155 9.60 -20.83 -2.86
CA LEU A 155 8.31 -20.44 -3.44
C LEU A 155 8.29 -20.45 -4.98
N SER A 156 9.46 -20.45 -5.64
CA SER A 156 9.53 -20.61 -7.10
C SER A 156 9.20 -22.04 -7.53
N THR A 157 9.52 -23.05 -6.69
CA THR A 157 9.29 -24.46 -7.00
C THR A 157 7.84 -24.91 -6.79
N GLU A 158 7.05 -24.17 -6.01
CA GLU A 158 5.63 -24.51 -5.75
C GLU A 158 4.68 -24.02 -6.85
N ASN A 159 5.15 -23.21 -7.80
CA ASN A 159 4.34 -22.67 -8.89
C ASN A 159 4.43 -23.46 -10.20
N HIS A 160 5.00 -24.67 -10.19
CA HIS A 160 5.06 -25.62 -11.31
C HIS A 160 4.26 -26.92 -10.98
#